data_069a957a3728df5469c0944f98680016
#
_entry.id   069a957a3728df5469c0944f98680016
#
_cell.length_a   1.000
_cell.length_b   1.000
_cell.length_c   1.000
_cell.angle_alpha   90.00
_cell.angle_beta   90.00
_cell.angle_gamma   90.00
#
_symmetry.space_group_name_H-M   'P 1'
#
loop_
_entity.id
_entity.type
_entity.pdbx_description
1 polymer ?
#
loop_
_entity_poly.entity_id
_entity_poly.type
_entity_poly.pdbx_seq_one_letter_code
_entity_poly.pdbx_strand_id
1 'polypeptide(L)'
;MDASEAGVKDRLFWAALRTFAAKGYKGATVRAVCREAGGVNVSAVQYYYGGKDKLYQAVLEVLFTEGDQRFRQRLMAEAKAGAGPEERLRLLIEVYCQVLFAHGEVGDAFLRLWAMELANPTPFLGDMAERHSRPQTMAMLGLMAEFAGPDASVTTLVAMMSCVLGPCLYQALLWQNYQRIVPGHPPMAEHWPVFAEQCFRHALAGLQAVGQTRQGGA
;
A
#
# COMPACT_ATOMS: atom_id res chain seq x y z
N MET A 1 -1.41 -4.12 32.90
CA MET A 1 -1.09 -2.93 32.06
C MET A 1 -2.19 -1.92 32.33
N ASP A 2 -1.86 -0.81 32.94
CA ASP A 2 -2.84 0.19 33.37
C ASP A 2 -3.45 0.91 32.16
N ALA A 3 -4.72 1.28 32.18
CA ALA A 3 -5.40 1.95 31.07
C ALA A 3 -4.73 3.29 30.69
N SER A 4 -4.00 3.92 31.61
CA SER A 4 -3.21 5.12 31.35
C SER A 4 -1.94 4.83 30.54
N GLU A 5 -1.33 3.67 30.70
CA GLU A 5 -0.14 3.24 29.98
C GLU A 5 -0.45 2.85 28.52
N ALA A 6 -1.57 2.16 28.26
CA ALA A 6 -2.05 1.87 26.93
C ALA A 6 -2.27 3.18 26.15
N GLY A 7 -2.87 4.20 26.77
CA GLY A 7 -3.09 5.50 26.16
C GLY A 7 -1.79 6.26 25.80
N VAL A 8 -0.71 6.13 26.57
CA VAL A 8 0.59 6.75 26.25
C VAL A 8 1.26 6.04 25.07
N LYS A 9 1.25 4.73 25.07
CA LYS A 9 1.82 3.91 23.98
C LYS A 9 1.15 4.23 22.64
N ASP A 10 -0.17 4.30 22.61
CA ASP A 10 -0.95 4.62 21.41
C ASP A 10 -0.70 6.05 20.93
N ARG A 11 -0.65 7.04 21.85
CA ARG A 11 -0.30 8.42 21.48
C ARG A 11 1.08 8.52 20.84
N LEU A 12 2.05 7.80 21.37
CA LEU A 12 3.41 7.74 20.79
C LEU A 12 3.40 7.11 19.41
N PHE A 13 2.62 6.05 19.18
CA PHE A 13 2.48 5.41 17.87
C PHE A 13 1.93 6.38 16.82
N TRP A 14 0.79 7.00 17.09
CA TRP A 14 0.16 7.92 16.13
C TRP A 14 1.00 9.19 15.90
N ALA A 15 1.64 9.71 16.94
CA ALA A 15 2.58 10.81 16.81
C ALA A 15 3.82 10.42 15.98
N ALA A 16 4.32 9.20 16.15
CA ALA A 16 5.41 8.67 15.36
C ALA A 16 5.02 8.53 13.88
N LEU A 17 3.86 7.96 13.57
CA LEU A 17 3.34 7.86 12.21
C LEU A 17 3.32 9.24 11.54
N ARG A 18 2.69 10.25 12.16
CA ARG A 18 2.64 11.62 11.60
C ARG A 18 4.02 12.23 11.43
N THR A 19 4.90 12.06 12.44
CA THR A 19 6.25 12.63 12.40
C THR A 19 7.11 11.98 11.32
N PHE A 20 7.03 10.66 11.18
CA PHE A 20 7.77 9.93 10.14
C PHE A 20 7.22 10.22 8.75
N ALA A 21 5.90 10.28 8.59
CA ALA A 21 5.26 10.64 7.32
C ALA A 21 5.60 12.08 6.86
N ALA A 22 5.86 12.99 7.80
CA ALA A 22 6.21 14.38 7.48
C ALA A 22 7.71 14.58 7.20
N LYS A 23 8.60 13.82 7.87
CA LYS A 23 10.06 14.11 7.90
C LYS A 23 10.93 12.94 7.43
N GLY A 24 10.34 11.80 7.13
CA GLY A 24 11.05 10.55 6.91
C GLY A 24 11.74 10.01 8.16
N TYR A 25 12.28 8.81 8.07
CA TYR A 25 13.00 8.18 9.17
C TYR A 25 14.19 9.04 9.65
N LYS A 26 15.05 9.51 8.73
CA LYS A 26 16.27 10.27 9.07
C LYS A 26 15.97 11.63 9.71
N GLY A 27 14.98 12.36 9.20
CA GLY A 27 14.62 13.71 9.66
C GLY A 27 13.77 13.74 10.94
N ALA A 28 13.13 12.63 11.31
CA ALA A 28 12.36 12.54 12.54
C ALA A 28 13.26 12.32 13.76
N THR A 29 12.92 12.96 14.87
CA THR A 29 13.62 12.78 16.16
C THR A 29 12.66 12.30 17.24
N VAL A 30 13.18 11.54 18.21
CA VAL A 30 12.37 11.07 19.38
C VAL A 30 11.74 12.26 20.11
N ARG A 31 12.47 13.38 20.24
CA ARG A 31 11.94 14.60 20.86
C ARG A 31 10.75 15.18 20.08
N ALA A 32 10.79 15.14 18.74
CA ALA A 32 9.68 15.60 17.91
C ALA A 32 8.44 14.70 18.08
N VAL A 33 8.63 13.38 18.10
CA VAL A 33 7.56 12.42 18.37
C VAL A 33 6.93 12.64 19.75
N CYS A 34 7.74 12.77 20.79
CA CYS A 34 7.24 12.99 22.16
C CYS A 34 6.47 14.31 22.29
N ARG A 35 6.92 15.37 21.64
CA ARG A 35 6.21 16.66 21.59
C ARG A 35 4.86 16.53 20.89
N GLU A 36 4.82 15.86 19.75
CA GLU A 36 3.62 15.55 18.98
C GLU A 36 2.64 14.67 19.77
N ALA A 37 3.15 13.79 20.63
CA ALA A 37 2.35 12.93 21.52
C ALA A 37 1.77 13.65 22.74
N GLY A 38 1.85 15.00 22.81
CA GLY A 38 1.36 15.78 23.94
C GLY A 38 2.41 16.04 25.03
N GLY A 39 3.70 16.10 24.67
CA GLY A 39 4.79 16.41 25.60
C GLY A 39 5.21 15.21 26.49
N VAL A 40 5.02 14.00 26.00
CA VAL A 40 5.45 12.79 26.71
C VAL A 40 6.97 12.78 26.90
N ASN A 41 7.43 12.23 28.04
CA ASN A 41 8.86 12.14 28.35
C ASN A 41 9.57 11.29 27.28
N VAL A 42 10.76 11.74 26.87
CA VAL A 42 11.61 11.06 25.87
C VAL A 42 11.94 9.61 26.25
N SER A 43 12.09 9.32 27.56
CA SER A 43 12.31 7.97 28.07
C SER A 43 11.16 7.01 27.76
N ALA A 44 9.94 7.50 27.53
CA ALA A 44 8.80 6.67 27.20
C ALA A 44 8.97 5.93 25.87
N VAL A 45 9.62 6.53 24.86
CA VAL A 45 9.91 5.83 23.60
C VAL A 45 10.86 4.65 23.84
N GLN A 46 11.87 4.82 24.71
CA GLN A 46 12.75 3.72 25.07
C GLN A 46 12.00 2.64 25.86
N TYR A 47 11.13 3.04 26.77
CA TYR A 47 10.37 2.12 27.62
C TYR A 47 9.35 1.29 26.81
N TYR A 48 8.51 1.94 25.99
CA TYR A 48 7.44 1.25 25.28
C TYR A 48 7.86 0.56 23.99
N TYR A 49 8.87 1.10 23.32
CA TYR A 49 9.29 0.63 21.98
C TYR A 49 10.75 0.20 21.87
N GLY A 50 11.59 0.48 22.85
CA GLY A 50 13.02 0.16 22.77
C GLY A 50 13.80 1.09 21.85
N GLY A 51 13.30 2.31 21.59
CA GLY A 51 13.97 3.33 20.81
C GLY A 51 13.32 3.68 19.48
N LYS A 52 13.95 4.62 18.75
CA LYS A 52 13.42 5.14 17.48
C LYS A 52 13.28 4.07 16.41
N ASP A 53 14.25 3.19 16.28
CA ASP A 53 14.29 2.18 15.23
C ASP A 53 13.14 1.20 15.38
N LYS A 54 12.92 0.71 16.59
CA LYS A 54 11.81 -0.21 16.89
C LYS A 54 10.45 0.47 16.82
N LEU A 55 10.36 1.74 17.20
CA LEU A 55 9.14 2.53 17.00
C LEU A 55 8.83 2.69 15.51
N TYR A 56 9.85 2.94 14.68
CA TYR A 56 9.69 3.02 13.23
C TYR A 56 9.26 1.68 12.63
N GLN A 57 9.90 0.58 13.04
CA GLN A 57 9.51 -0.77 12.63
C GLN A 57 8.06 -1.09 13.01
N ALA A 58 7.62 -0.70 14.22
CA ALA A 58 6.22 -0.88 14.63
C ALA A 58 5.24 -0.10 13.75
N VAL A 59 5.61 1.09 13.29
CA VAL A 59 4.79 1.87 12.35
C VAL A 59 4.76 1.21 10.97
N LEU A 60 5.90 0.73 10.47
CA LEU A 60 5.96 -0.02 9.21
C LEU A 60 5.17 -1.33 9.28
N GLU A 61 5.26 -2.06 10.39
CA GLU A 61 4.52 -3.31 10.59
C GLU A 61 3.00 -3.11 10.41
N VAL A 62 2.44 -2.06 10.99
CA VAL A 62 1.02 -1.73 10.81
C VAL A 62 0.70 -1.35 9.36
N LEU A 63 1.57 -0.56 8.70
CA LEU A 63 1.43 -0.21 7.28
C LEU A 63 1.32 -1.47 6.40
N PHE A 64 2.19 -2.44 6.62
CA PHE A 64 2.20 -3.66 5.83
C PHE A 64 1.09 -4.66 6.22
N THR A 65 0.74 -4.77 7.51
CA THR A 65 -0.22 -5.77 7.98
C THR A 65 -1.67 -5.37 7.72
N GLU A 66 -2.04 -4.11 7.90
CA GLU A 66 -3.44 -3.67 7.67
C GLU A 66 -3.85 -3.76 6.19
N GLY A 67 -2.97 -3.34 5.29
CA GLY A 67 -3.18 -3.48 3.85
C GLY A 67 -3.25 -4.95 3.44
N ASP A 68 -2.35 -5.77 3.97
CA ASP A 68 -2.24 -7.20 3.67
C ASP A 68 -3.45 -8.01 4.12
N GLN A 69 -3.96 -7.79 5.34
CA GLN A 69 -5.10 -8.54 5.86
C GLN A 69 -6.37 -8.29 5.06
N ARG A 70 -6.70 -7.04 4.74
CA ARG A 70 -7.88 -6.70 3.94
C ARG A 70 -7.79 -7.25 2.53
N PHE A 71 -6.62 -7.14 1.91
CA PHE A 71 -6.34 -7.65 0.58
C PHE A 71 -6.49 -9.17 0.52
N ARG A 72 -5.82 -9.90 1.42
CA ARG A 72 -5.87 -11.37 1.45
C ARG A 72 -7.26 -11.91 1.77
N GLN A 73 -7.97 -11.33 2.74
CA GLN A 73 -9.30 -11.78 3.13
C GLN A 73 -10.29 -11.69 1.96
N ARG A 74 -10.29 -10.59 1.21
CA ARG A 74 -11.17 -10.43 0.05
C ARG A 74 -10.76 -11.31 -1.12
N LEU A 75 -9.49 -11.30 -1.49
CA LEU A 75 -9.00 -12.12 -2.61
C LEU A 75 -9.20 -13.63 -2.38
N MET A 76 -8.99 -14.09 -1.14
CA MET A 76 -9.24 -15.51 -0.78
C MET A 76 -10.71 -15.85 -0.69
N ALA A 77 -11.56 -14.93 -0.23
CA ALA A 77 -13.01 -15.19 -0.19
C ALA A 77 -13.58 -15.41 -1.59
N GLU A 78 -13.14 -14.63 -2.58
CA GLU A 78 -13.65 -14.73 -3.96
C GLU A 78 -12.96 -15.83 -4.76
N ALA A 79 -11.68 -16.12 -4.51
CA ALA A 79 -11.04 -17.30 -5.09
C ALA A 79 -11.74 -18.61 -4.65
N LYS A 80 -12.24 -18.67 -3.40
CA LYS A 80 -13.05 -19.80 -2.91
C LYS A 80 -14.44 -19.85 -3.55
N ALA A 81 -14.98 -18.74 -4.04
CA ALA A 81 -16.27 -18.66 -4.71
C ALA A 81 -16.22 -19.10 -6.19
N GLY A 82 -15.05 -19.49 -6.71
CA GLY A 82 -14.88 -19.91 -8.10
C GLY A 82 -14.85 -18.75 -9.11
N ALA A 83 -14.51 -17.53 -8.64
CA ALA A 83 -14.38 -16.35 -9.48
C ALA A 83 -13.33 -16.55 -10.59
N GLY A 84 -13.66 -16.17 -11.81
CA GLY A 84 -12.75 -16.22 -12.94
C GLY A 84 -11.60 -15.20 -12.84
N PRO A 85 -10.58 -15.30 -13.71
CA PRO A 85 -9.42 -14.39 -13.66
C PRO A 85 -9.81 -12.90 -13.84
N GLU A 86 -10.82 -12.59 -14.63
CA GLU A 86 -11.30 -11.22 -14.83
C GLU A 86 -11.95 -10.63 -13.57
N GLU A 87 -12.77 -11.41 -12.87
CA GLU A 87 -13.39 -10.99 -11.61
C GLU A 87 -12.34 -10.77 -10.52
N ARG A 88 -11.34 -11.67 -10.45
CA ARG A 88 -10.22 -11.52 -9.50
C ARG A 88 -9.34 -10.31 -9.84
N LEU A 89 -9.14 -10.00 -11.13
CA LEU A 89 -8.45 -8.78 -11.56
C LEU A 89 -9.23 -7.51 -11.15
N ARG A 90 -10.55 -7.50 -11.35
CA ARG A 90 -11.41 -6.40 -10.92
C ARG A 90 -11.28 -6.18 -9.42
N LEU A 91 -11.43 -7.23 -8.65
CA LEU A 91 -11.30 -7.17 -7.19
C LEU A 91 -9.92 -6.69 -6.74
N LEU A 92 -8.85 -7.19 -7.37
CA LEU A 92 -7.49 -6.76 -7.08
C LEU A 92 -7.36 -5.24 -7.19
N ILE A 93 -7.83 -4.67 -8.30
CA ILE A 93 -7.76 -3.23 -8.56
C ILE A 93 -8.65 -2.46 -7.58
N GLU A 94 -9.87 -2.90 -7.32
CA GLU A 94 -10.78 -2.26 -6.38
C GLU A 94 -10.22 -2.23 -4.96
N VAL A 95 -9.73 -3.35 -4.46
CA VAL A 95 -9.12 -3.43 -3.12
C VAL A 95 -7.87 -2.57 -3.04
N TYR A 96 -7.05 -2.57 -4.09
CA TYR A 96 -5.84 -1.75 -4.13
C TYR A 96 -6.17 -0.25 -4.13
N CYS A 97 -7.15 0.17 -4.94
CA CYS A 97 -7.66 1.53 -4.93
C CYS A 97 -8.29 1.89 -3.58
N GLN A 98 -9.07 1.01 -2.97
CA GLN A 98 -9.65 1.24 -1.66
C GLN A 98 -8.58 1.43 -0.59
N VAL A 99 -7.52 0.61 -0.61
CA VAL A 99 -6.37 0.76 0.29
C VAL A 99 -5.65 2.09 0.09
N LEU A 100 -5.52 2.55 -1.15
CA LEU A 100 -4.81 3.80 -1.47
C LEU A 100 -5.63 5.08 -1.23
N PHE A 101 -6.96 5.02 -1.38
CA PHE A 101 -7.78 6.23 -1.52
C PHE A 101 -8.91 6.37 -0.51
N ALA A 102 -9.41 5.27 0.07
CA ALA A 102 -10.55 5.32 0.99
C ALA A 102 -10.12 5.59 2.45
N HIS A 103 -9.11 6.42 2.63
CA HIS A 103 -8.55 6.71 3.94
C HIS A 103 -8.62 8.19 4.26
N GLY A 104 -8.88 8.49 5.56
CA GLY A 104 -8.71 9.81 6.11
C GLY A 104 -7.22 10.12 6.40
N GLU A 105 -6.99 11.10 7.27
CA GLU A 105 -5.66 11.63 7.61
C GLU A 105 -4.59 10.56 7.95
N VAL A 106 -5.01 9.47 8.59
CA VAL A 106 -4.13 8.35 8.95
C VAL A 106 -3.65 7.60 7.71
N GLY A 107 -4.55 7.33 6.76
CA GLY A 107 -4.18 6.68 5.50
C GLY A 107 -3.26 7.53 4.64
N ASP A 108 -3.48 8.84 4.61
CA ASP A 108 -2.59 9.79 3.93
C ASP A 108 -1.18 9.76 4.54
N ALA A 109 -1.07 9.64 5.86
CA ALA A 109 0.22 9.53 6.53
C ALA A 109 0.93 8.21 6.16
N PHE A 110 0.21 7.10 6.13
CA PHE A 110 0.75 5.81 5.70
C PHE A 110 1.19 5.84 4.22
N LEU A 111 0.40 6.41 3.32
CA LEU A 111 0.75 6.53 1.91
C LEU A 111 2.04 7.37 1.72
N ARG A 112 2.17 8.49 2.43
CA ARG A 112 3.39 9.31 2.39
C ARG A 112 4.61 8.56 2.89
N LEU A 113 4.47 7.85 4.00
CA LEU A 113 5.56 7.05 4.57
C LEU A 113 6.00 5.95 3.60
N TRP A 114 5.04 5.26 2.99
CA TRP A 114 5.31 4.23 2.00
C TRP A 114 6.00 4.79 0.75
N ALA A 115 5.55 5.94 0.24
CA ALA A 115 6.21 6.61 -0.87
C ALA A 115 7.67 7.02 -0.54
N MET A 116 7.92 7.45 0.69
CA MET A 116 9.30 7.74 1.14
C MET A 116 10.17 6.49 1.21
N GLU A 117 9.63 5.37 1.67
CA GLU A 117 10.34 4.09 1.70
C GLU A 117 10.65 3.57 0.30
N LEU A 118 9.74 3.74 -0.67
CA LEU A 118 10.00 3.37 -2.07
C LEU A 118 11.09 4.24 -2.70
N ALA A 119 11.10 5.55 -2.40
CA ALA A 119 12.08 6.48 -2.95
C ALA A 119 13.46 6.40 -2.29
N ASN A 120 13.49 6.16 -1.00
CA ASN A 120 14.71 6.10 -0.18
C ASN A 120 14.59 5.01 0.89
N PRO A 121 14.74 3.74 0.51
CA PRO A 121 14.48 2.62 1.40
C PRO A 121 15.36 2.66 2.64
N THR A 122 14.73 2.45 3.80
CA THR A 122 15.45 2.23 5.04
C THR A 122 15.91 0.77 5.15
N PRO A 123 16.90 0.46 6.03
CA PRO A 123 17.31 -0.92 6.26
C PRO A 123 16.19 -1.85 6.75
N PHE A 124 15.08 -1.28 7.24
CA PHE A 124 13.95 -2.03 7.79
C PHE A 124 12.96 -2.51 6.71
N LEU A 125 12.96 -1.86 5.52
CA LEU A 125 12.00 -2.18 4.46
C LEU A 125 12.17 -3.61 3.93
N GLY A 126 13.41 -4.08 3.77
CA GLY A 126 13.68 -5.39 3.19
C GLY A 126 12.99 -6.54 3.92
N ASP A 127 13.14 -6.59 5.23
CA ASP A 127 12.53 -7.61 6.08
C ASP A 127 10.98 -7.52 6.08
N MET A 128 10.44 -6.30 6.04
CA MET A 128 9.00 -6.08 5.98
C MET A 128 8.42 -6.53 4.63
N ALA A 129 9.09 -6.17 3.54
CA ALA A 129 8.68 -6.58 2.19
C ALA A 129 8.72 -8.10 2.04
N GLU A 130 9.77 -8.77 2.51
CA GLU A 130 9.88 -10.23 2.43
C GLU A 130 8.77 -10.94 3.22
N ARG A 131 8.48 -10.48 4.44
CA ARG A 131 7.47 -11.12 5.29
C ARG A 131 6.03 -10.85 4.83
N HIS A 132 5.72 -9.62 4.41
CA HIS A 132 4.35 -9.18 4.17
C HIS A 132 4.02 -9.04 2.68
N SER A 133 4.93 -8.48 1.87
CA SER A 133 4.62 -8.22 0.45
C SER A 133 4.85 -9.43 -0.45
N ARG A 134 5.81 -10.32 -0.12
CA ARG A 134 6.12 -11.47 -0.97
C ARG A 134 4.93 -12.40 -1.22
N PRO A 135 4.14 -12.83 -0.20
CA PRO A 135 2.98 -13.70 -0.45
C PRO A 135 1.94 -13.06 -1.37
N GLN A 136 1.70 -11.77 -1.21
CA GLN A 136 0.77 -11.01 -2.07
C GLN A 136 1.30 -10.91 -3.50
N THR A 137 2.58 -10.54 -3.65
CA THR A 137 3.23 -10.44 -4.96
C THR A 137 3.16 -11.76 -5.70
N MET A 138 3.42 -12.88 -5.03
CA MET A 138 3.34 -14.20 -5.65
C MET A 138 1.90 -14.55 -6.08
N ALA A 139 0.89 -14.20 -5.28
CA ALA A 139 -0.52 -14.38 -5.67
C ALA A 139 -0.90 -13.51 -6.88
N MET A 140 -0.43 -12.27 -6.94
CA MET A 140 -0.65 -11.38 -8.08
C MET A 140 0.05 -11.90 -9.35
N LEU A 141 1.28 -12.38 -9.24
CA LEU A 141 1.99 -12.99 -10.37
C LEU A 141 1.27 -14.25 -10.86
N GLY A 142 0.70 -15.05 -9.96
CA GLY A 142 -0.17 -16.18 -10.31
C GLY A 142 -1.37 -15.74 -11.15
N LEU A 143 -2.05 -14.66 -10.75
CA LEU A 143 -3.14 -14.10 -11.54
C LEU A 143 -2.67 -13.59 -12.92
N MET A 144 -1.51 -12.94 -13.01
CA MET A 144 -0.94 -12.53 -14.31
C MET A 144 -0.63 -13.72 -15.21
N ALA A 145 -0.17 -14.83 -14.63
CA ALA A 145 0.13 -16.04 -15.38
C ALA A 145 -1.11 -16.68 -16.03
N GLU A 146 -2.29 -16.55 -15.43
CA GLU A 146 -3.55 -17.01 -16.01
C GLU A 146 -3.91 -16.26 -17.31
N PHE A 147 -3.54 -14.98 -17.41
CA PHE A 147 -3.72 -14.21 -18.65
C PHE A 147 -2.61 -14.44 -19.67
N ALA A 148 -1.37 -14.61 -19.21
CA ALA A 148 -0.20 -14.69 -20.07
C ALA A 148 0.06 -16.09 -20.63
N GLY A 149 -0.50 -17.12 -20.00
CA GLY A 149 -0.23 -18.51 -20.31
C GLY A 149 1.01 -19.11 -19.62
N PRO A 150 1.19 -20.44 -19.70
CA PRO A 150 2.15 -21.18 -18.87
C PRO A 150 3.62 -20.85 -19.17
N ASP A 151 3.94 -20.40 -20.38
CA ASP A 151 5.32 -20.13 -20.82
C ASP A 151 5.76 -18.69 -20.58
N ALA A 152 4.97 -17.91 -19.81
CA ALA A 152 5.31 -16.53 -19.52
C ALA A 152 6.51 -16.42 -18.58
N SER A 153 7.52 -15.64 -18.97
CA SER A 153 8.67 -15.39 -18.11
C SER A 153 8.28 -14.57 -16.87
N VAL A 154 9.00 -14.76 -15.77
CA VAL A 154 8.81 -13.95 -14.55
C VAL A 154 8.91 -12.44 -14.86
N THR A 155 9.84 -12.05 -15.72
CA THR A 155 9.99 -10.65 -16.17
C THR A 155 8.71 -10.13 -16.83
N THR A 156 8.08 -10.94 -17.70
CA THR A 156 6.80 -10.59 -18.33
C THR A 156 5.71 -10.42 -17.28
N LEU A 157 5.58 -11.36 -16.34
CA LEU A 157 4.56 -11.31 -15.29
C LEU A 157 4.73 -10.09 -14.38
N VAL A 158 5.96 -9.75 -14.01
CA VAL A 158 6.28 -8.54 -13.24
C VAL A 158 5.91 -7.27 -14.02
N ALA A 159 6.21 -7.21 -15.30
CA ALA A 159 5.85 -6.09 -16.17
C ALA A 159 4.31 -5.93 -16.24
N MET A 160 3.57 -7.04 -16.46
CA MET A 160 2.11 -7.05 -16.48
C MET A 160 1.53 -6.54 -15.14
N MET A 161 2.02 -7.07 -14.03
CA MET A 161 1.59 -6.61 -12.68
C MET A 161 1.87 -5.12 -12.49
N SER A 162 3.03 -4.63 -12.93
CA SER A 162 3.39 -3.22 -12.84
C SER A 162 2.49 -2.32 -13.70
N CYS A 163 2.08 -2.78 -14.89
CA CYS A 163 1.12 -2.07 -15.73
C CYS A 163 -0.28 -2.05 -15.11
N VAL A 164 -0.68 -3.07 -14.36
CA VAL A 164 -1.97 -3.13 -13.67
C VAL A 164 -2.01 -2.20 -12.46
N LEU A 165 -1.00 -2.25 -11.59
CA LEU A 165 -1.00 -1.54 -10.31
C LEU A 165 -0.36 -0.15 -10.38
N GLY A 166 0.54 0.08 -11.33
CA GLY A 166 1.25 1.34 -11.51
C GLY A 166 0.33 2.56 -11.64
N PRO A 167 -0.72 2.52 -12.47
CA PRO A 167 -1.67 3.64 -12.57
C PRO A 167 -2.32 4.02 -11.24
N CYS A 168 -2.68 3.03 -10.40
CA CYS A 168 -3.29 3.27 -9.10
C CYS A 168 -2.32 4.01 -8.16
N LEU A 169 -1.06 3.54 -8.12
CA LEU A 169 -0.02 4.17 -7.32
C LEU A 169 0.33 5.58 -7.81
N TYR A 170 0.51 5.73 -9.11
CA TYR A 170 0.77 7.03 -9.73
C TYR A 170 -0.30 8.06 -9.37
N GLN A 171 -1.56 7.66 -9.45
CA GLN A 171 -2.69 8.49 -9.12
C GLN A 171 -2.72 8.87 -7.63
N ALA A 172 -2.42 7.93 -6.75
CA ALA A 172 -2.34 8.17 -5.31
C ALA A 172 -1.31 9.25 -4.95
N LEU A 173 -0.17 9.27 -5.64
CA LEU A 173 0.90 10.22 -5.40
C LEU A 173 0.59 11.62 -5.99
N LEU A 174 -0.14 11.69 -7.11
CA LEU A 174 -0.33 12.93 -7.85
C LEU A 174 -1.70 13.59 -7.67
N TRP A 175 -2.66 12.91 -7.02
CA TRP A 175 -4.04 13.40 -6.94
C TRP A 175 -4.17 14.81 -6.38
N GLN A 176 -3.45 15.11 -5.30
CA GLN A 176 -3.45 16.45 -4.70
C GLN A 176 -2.95 17.54 -5.67
N ASN A 177 -2.02 17.19 -6.57
CA ASN A 177 -1.57 18.10 -7.61
C ASN A 177 -2.64 18.33 -8.66
N TYR A 178 -3.35 17.28 -9.09
CA TYR A 178 -4.45 17.42 -10.04
C TYR A 178 -5.58 18.28 -9.51
N GLN A 179 -5.93 18.16 -8.23
CA GLN A 179 -6.93 19.04 -7.60
C GLN A 179 -6.52 20.52 -7.64
N ARG A 180 -5.23 20.83 -7.65
CA ARG A 180 -4.73 22.21 -7.72
C ARG A 180 -4.72 22.78 -9.14
N ILE A 181 -4.45 21.94 -10.15
CA ILE A 181 -4.23 22.39 -11.53
C ILE A 181 -5.42 22.13 -12.43
N VAL A 182 -6.36 21.28 -12.05
CA VAL A 182 -7.58 20.97 -12.82
C VAL A 182 -8.78 21.46 -12.03
N PRO A 183 -9.38 22.61 -12.41
CA PRO A 183 -10.58 23.12 -11.75
C PRO A 183 -11.74 22.11 -11.78
N GLY A 184 -12.41 21.95 -10.64
CA GLY A 184 -13.54 21.02 -10.51
C GLY A 184 -13.16 19.54 -10.38
N HIS A 185 -11.88 19.21 -10.27
CA HIS A 185 -11.46 17.83 -10.03
C HIS A 185 -11.95 17.36 -8.66
N PRO A 186 -12.75 16.26 -8.58
CA PRO A 186 -13.36 15.81 -7.33
C PRO A 186 -12.30 15.29 -6.34
N PRO A 187 -12.63 15.25 -5.04
CA PRO A 187 -11.79 14.55 -4.06
C PRO A 187 -11.64 13.06 -4.41
N MET A 188 -10.45 12.50 -4.19
CA MET A 188 -10.19 11.11 -4.54
C MET A 188 -11.06 10.13 -3.74
N ALA A 189 -11.36 10.44 -2.49
CA ALA A 189 -12.24 9.64 -1.65
C ALA A 189 -13.63 9.42 -2.28
N GLU A 190 -14.09 10.35 -3.11
CA GLU A 190 -15.37 10.26 -3.83
C GLU A 190 -15.22 9.65 -5.23
N HIS A 191 -14.09 9.87 -5.88
CA HIS A 191 -13.86 9.51 -7.28
C HIS A 191 -13.22 8.14 -7.49
N TRP A 192 -12.58 7.57 -6.47
CA TRP A 192 -11.81 6.33 -6.61
C TRP A 192 -12.59 5.15 -7.23
N PRO A 193 -13.91 4.95 -7.03
CA PRO A 193 -14.60 3.84 -7.67
C PRO A 193 -14.67 3.96 -9.19
N VAL A 194 -14.85 5.19 -9.69
CA VAL A 194 -14.84 5.48 -11.14
C VAL A 194 -13.43 5.26 -11.70
N PHE A 195 -12.42 5.69 -10.97
CA PHE A 195 -11.02 5.49 -11.35
C PHE A 195 -10.65 4.00 -11.36
N ALA A 196 -11.07 3.22 -10.36
CA ALA A 196 -10.83 1.79 -10.31
C ALA A 196 -11.45 1.05 -11.51
N GLU A 197 -12.68 1.42 -11.90
CA GLU A 197 -13.31 0.85 -13.09
C GLU A 197 -12.54 1.18 -14.37
N GLN A 198 -12.03 2.39 -14.52
CA GLN A 198 -11.20 2.76 -15.67
C GLN A 198 -9.88 1.97 -15.68
N CYS A 199 -9.21 1.86 -14.52
CA CYS A 199 -8.01 1.04 -14.39
C CYS A 199 -8.27 -0.43 -14.76
N PHE A 200 -9.39 -1.00 -14.30
CA PHE A 200 -9.78 -2.36 -14.65
C PHE A 200 -9.94 -2.55 -16.15
N ARG A 201 -10.69 -1.68 -16.83
CA ARG A 201 -10.91 -1.76 -18.29
C ARG A 201 -9.60 -1.71 -19.08
N HIS A 202 -8.72 -0.78 -18.72
CA HIS A 202 -7.42 -0.67 -19.39
C HIS A 202 -6.52 -1.88 -19.10
N ALA A 203 -6.48 -2.34 -17.85
CA ALA A 203 -5.70 -3.52 -17.48
C ALA A 203 -6.20 -4.77 -18.20
N LEU A 204 -7.51 -5.02 -18.20
CA LEU A 204 -8.11 -6.18 -18.86
C LEU A 204 -7.79 -6.20 -20.34
N ALA A 205 -8.01 -5.09 -21.06
CA ALA A 205 -7.71 -4.99 -22.49
C ALA A 205 -6.21 -5.26 -22.78
N GLY A 206 -5.31 -4.70 -21.97
CA GLY A 206 -3.87 -4.93 -22.10
C GLY A 206 -3.47 -6.37 -21.84
N LEU A 207 -4.02 -7.00 -20.80
CA LEU A 207 -3.74 -8.39 -20.46
C LEU A 207 -4.25 -9.36 -21.54
N GLN A 208 -5.45 -9.14 -22.06
CA GLN A 208 -6.02 -9.93 -23.15
C GLN A 208 -5.20 -9.81 -24.44
N ALA A 209 -4.70 -8.63 -24.77
CA ALA A 209 -3.84 -8.42 -25.93
C ALA A 209 -2.51 -9.20 -25.82
N VAL A 210 -1.90 -9.26 -24.62
CA VAL A 210 -0.68 -10.06 -24.38
C VAL A 210 -0.95 -11.54 -24.60
N GLY A 211 -2.09 -12.07 -24.12
CA GLY A 211 -2.49 -13.46 -24.31
C GLY A 211 -2.69 -13.83 -25.80
N GLN A 212 -3.33 -12.95 -26.58
CA GLN A 212 -3.61 -13.17 -28.01
C GLN A 212 -2.34 -13.16 -28.88
N THR A 213 -1.39 -12.26 -28.59
CA THR A 213 -0.14 -12.16 -29.37
C THR A 213 0.66 -13.46 -29.33
N ARG A 214 0.54 -14.24 -28.27
CA ARG A 214 1.25 -15.52 -28.12
C ARG A 214 0.54 -16.70 -28.79
N GLN A 215 -0.78 -16.65 -28.92
CA GLN A 215 -1.54 -17.70 -29.63
C GLN A 215 -1.45 -17.59 -31.15
N GLY A 216 -1.16 -16.39 -31.68
CA GLY A 216 -1.02 -16.17 -33.14
C GLY A 216 0.40 -16.29 -33.68
N GLY A 217 1.38 -16.57 -32.83
CA GLY A 217 2.82 -16.71 -33.20
C GLY A 217 3.37 -18.15 -33.12
N ALA A 218 2.50 -19.14 -33.03
CA ALA A 218 2.87 -20.57 -32.99
C ALA A 218 2.67 -21.23 -34.39
#